data_fb03a9393acefac74685a664a4c5b6bc
#
_entry.id   fb03a9393acefac74685a664a4c5b6bc
#
_cell.length_a   1.000
_cell.length_b   1.000
_cell.length_c   1.000
_cell.angle_alpha   90.00
_cell.angle_beta   90.00
_cell.angle_gamma   90.00
#
_symmetry.space_group_name_H-M   'P 1'
#
loop_
_entity.id
_entity.type
_entity.pdbx_description
1 polymer ?
#
loop_
_entity_poly.entity_id
_entity_poly.type
_entity_poly.pdbx_seq_one_letter_code
_entity_poly.pdbx_strand_id
1 'polypeptide(L)'
;MSSSIRLQTQIKEYKMIIDGALVDSVNGKRLNIECPASKQIFASVPRGGSQDVDNAVAAAARSFSNWSAVAPRERGKLLLRIADALETQIEPLAETIAKETGNAIRTQARPEANLVVEIFRYFGGLASELKGETIPLGDKVLSYTRREPYGVVGAIIPWNAPVMLGVLKIAPALCSGNTIVMKAAEDAPLGILRIAEICQKFIPNGVVNLITGTGMECGMPLSEHADIRKLSFTGSTAVGKMIMRAASERIIPVSLELGGKSPSIVYPDANEDWAVDGIIAAMRFTRQSQSCTAGSRLFLHNKIFDSFLEKLALKLDQLKIGDPLDEDVDIGAIINQKQFSKVENYIHDGLDNPDANLICGGLPPKKGPLSEGYFAIPTIFENKSNHWRLAKEEIFGPVLVAIRWDDEVEAINMANDSHYGLAAYVWTKDLARGLNTAHAIEAGWVQINQGLGQVPGHSYGGYKQSGIGREFSLEGMLDSFTQRKNVTVNLDTPPSPLI
;
A
#
# COMPACT_ATOMS: atom_id res chain seq x y z
N MET A 1 35.93 4.44 -34.69
CA MET A 1 35.19 5.65 -34.30
C MET A 1 33.73 5.39 -34.54
N SER A 2 33.03 4.89 -33.53
CA SER A 2 31.59 4.68 -33.55
C SER A 2 30.97 5.81 -32.73
N SER A 3 30.42 6.81 -33.43
CA SER A 3 29.62 7.87 -32.80
C SER A 3 28.29 7.27 -32.34
N SER A 4 28.20 6.88 -31.09
CA SER A 4 26.92 6.61 -30.45
C SER A 4 26.16 7.95 -30.36
N ILE A 5 25.27 8.18 -31.31
CA ILE A 5 24.23 9.19 -31.16
C ILE A 5 23.35 8.71 -30.02
N ARG A 6 23.57 9.23 -28.81
CA ARG A 6 22.59 9.15 -27.71
C ARG A 6 21.37 9.92 -28.21
N LEU A 7 20.36 9.19 -28.69
CA LEU A 7 19.04 9.73 -28.85
C LEU A 7 18.65 10.32 -27.48
N GLN A 8 18.60 11.64 -27.38
CA GLN A 8 17.98 12.31 -26.23
C GLN A 8 16.54 11.80 -26.17
N THR A 9 16.26 10.90 -25.26
CA THR A 9 14.89 10.41 -25.02
C THR A 9 14.08 11.65 -24.61
N GLN A 10 13.11 12.03 -25.42
CA GLN A 10 12.27 13.20 -25.15
C GLN A 10 11.54 12.94 -23.83
N ILE A 11 11.76 13.79 -22.82
CA ILE A 11 11.10 13.69 -21.52
C ILE A 11 9.60 13.88 -21.75
N LYS A 12 8.81 12.86 -21.40
CA LYS A 12 7.36 12.91 -21.54
C LYS A 12 6.76 13.74 -20.41
N GLU A 13 6.00 14.77 -20.79
CA GLU A 13 5.30 15.63 -19.83
C GLU A 13 3.90 15.12 -19.53
N TYR A 14 3.59 14.99 -18.24
CA TYR A 14 2.26 14.64 -17.75
C TYR A 14 1.65 15.85 -17.04
N LYS A 15 0.36 15.76 -16.73
CA LYS A 15 -0.42 16.81 -16.06
C LYS A 15 -1.20 16.27 -14.89
N MET A 16 -1.54 17.12 -13.93
CA MET A 16 -2.51 16.81 -12.88
C MET A 16 -3.92 16.74 -13.46
N ILE A 17 -4.84 16.15 -12.71
CA ILE A 17 -6.27 16.10 -13.07
C ILE A 17 -7.07 16.83 -12.01
N ILE A 18 -7.63 17.97 -12.37
CA ILE A 18 -8.48 18.79 -11.50
C ILE A 18 -9.73 19.16 -12.27
N ASP A 19 -10.90 18.89 -11.70
CA ASP A 19 -12.21 19.17 -12.30
C ASP A 19 -12.41 18.59 -13.71
N GLY A 20 -11.88 17.38 -13.94
CA GLY A 20 -11.93 16.69 -15.23
C GLY A 20 -10.91 17.20 -16.27
N ALA A 21 -10.17 18.26 -15.98
CA ALA A 21 -9.19 18.86 -16.87
C ALA A 21 -7.77 18.40 -16.54
N LEU A 22 -6.94 18.28 -17.60
CA LEU A 22 -5.49 18.10 -17.48
C LEU A 22 -4.84 19.47 -17.27
N VAL A 23 -4.22 19.69 -16.10
CA VAL A 23 -3.66 20.99 -15.71
C VAL A 23 -2.19 20.89 -15.28
N ASP A 24 -1.46 21.97 -15.52
CA ASP A 24 -0.13 22.18 -14.92
C ASP A 24 -0.29 22.79 -13.52
N SER A 25 0.79 22.82 -12.72
CA SER A 25 0.78 23.50 -11.43
C SER A 25 0.69 25.02 -11.60
N VAL A 26 -0.04 25.70 -10.71
CA VAL A 26 -0.20 27.16 -10.72
C VAL A 26 1.16 27.88 -10.70
N ASN A 27 2.16 27.31 -10.05
CA ASN A 27 3.51 27.89 -9.96
C ASN A 27 4.42 27.58 -11.16
N GLY A 28 3.94 26.79 -12.14
CA GLY A 28 4.67 26.37 -13.34
C GLY A 28 5.86 25.42 -13.09
N LYS A 29 6.09 24.99 -11.85
CA LYS A 29 7.19 24.08 -11.50
C LYS A 29 6.87 22.62 -11.85
N ARG A 30 7.92 21.83 -12.11
CA ARG A 30 7.78 20.41 -12.42
C ARG A 30 8.71 19.55 -11.56
N LEU A 31 8.34 18.30 -11.38
CA LEU A 31 9.14 17.21 -10.78
C LEU A 31 9.57 16.27 -11.91
N ASN A 32 10.82 15.89 -11.89
CA ASN A 32 11.35 14.88 -12.80
C ASN A 32 11.09 13.49 -12.22
N ILE A 33 10.72 12.54 -13.08
CA ILE A 33 10.53 11.13 -12.72
C ILE A 33 11.70 10.35 -13.30
N GLU A 34 12.42 9.70 -12.40
CA GLU A 34 13.60 8.89 -12.70
C GLU A 34 13.21 7.43 -12.86
N CYS A 35 13.82 6.73 -13.81
CA CYS A 35 13.76 5.28 -13.89
C CYS A 35 14.81 4.68 -12.94
N PRO A 36 14.41 3.95 -11.89
CA PRO A 36 15.35 3.41 -10.89
C PRO A 36 16.42 2.48 -11.45
N ALA A 37 16.09 1.76 -12.52
CA ALA A 37 17.01 0.80 -13.15
C ALA A 37 18.14 1.44 -13.95
N SER A 38 17.97 2.69 -14.41
CA SER A 38 18.95 3.40 -15.24
C SER A 38 19.38 4.75 -14.69
N LYS A 39 18.74 5.25 -13.65
CA LYS A 39 18.92 6.60 -13.09
C LYS A 39 18.67 7.72 -14.11
N GLN A 40 17.92 7.41 -15.17
CA GLN A 40 17.59 8.38 -16.20
C GLN A 40 16.22 8.99 -15.97
N ILE A 41 16.12 10.31 -16.18
CA ILE A 41 14.85 11.01 -16.20
C ILE A 41 14.13 10.69 -17.50
N PHE A 42 12.92 10.12 -17.43
CA PHE A 42 12.12 9.74 -18.60
C PHE A 42 10.78 10.46 -18.67
N ALA A 43 10.34 11.06 -17.57
CA ALA A 43 9.09 11.80 -17.52
C ALA A 43 9.18 13.00 -16.56
N SER A 44 8.20 13.89 -16.63
CA SER A 44 8.01 14.95 -15.65
C SER A 44 6.53 15.17 -15.36
N VAL A 45 6.23 15.60 -14.13
CA VAL A 45 4.88 15.93 -13.66
C VAL A 45 4.88 17.33 -13.05
N PRO A 46 3.72 18.01 -12.94
CA PRO A 46 3.64 19.27 -12.24
C PRO A 46 4.07 19.14 -10.78
N ARG A 47 4.78 20.13 -10.24
CA ARG A 47 5.07 20.28 -8.82
C ARG A 47 4.05 21.21 -8.20
N GLY A 48 2.88 20.65 -7.87
CA GLY A 48 1.78 21.39 -7.27
C GLY A 48 2.10 21.92 -5.88
N GLY A 49 1.31 22.90 -5.47
CA GLY A 49 1.37 23.54 -4.15
C GLY A 49 -0.01 23.69 -3.53
N SER A 50 -0.11 24.51 -2.46
CA SER A 50 -1.36 24.73 -1.73
C SER A 50 -2.51 25.21 -2.62
N GLN A 51 -2.25 26.10 -3.58
CA GLN A 51 -3.27 26.62 -4.49
C GLN A 51 -3.84 25.51 -5.39
N ASP A 52 -3.02 24.55 -5.83
CA ASP A 52 -3.49 23.40 -6.61
C ASP A 52 -4.35 22.47 -5.74
N VAL A 53 -4.01 22.31 -4.46
CA VAL A 53 -4.82 21.62 -3.47
C VAL A 53 -6.17 22.31 -3.29
N ASP A 54 -6.20 23.63 -3.08
CA ASP A 54 -7.42 24.42 -2.94
C ASP A 54 -8.34 24.25 -4.15
N ASN A 55 -7.79 24.33 -5.36
CA ASN A 55 -8.52 24.15 -6.61
C ASN A 55 -9.14 22.75 -6.71
N ALA A 56 -8.37 21.70 -6.35
CA ALA A 56 -8.82 20.32 -6.39
C ALA A 56 -9.92 20.04 -5.33
N VAL A 57 -9.75 20.55 -4.11
CA VAL A 57 -10.74 20.41 -3.04
C VAL A 57 -12.02 21.17 -3.36
N ALA A 58 -11.91 22.38 -3.89
CA ALA A 58 -13.08 23.15 -4.34
C ALA A 58 -13.85 22.43 -5.46
N ALA A 59 -13.17 21.80 -6.43
CA ALA A 59 -13.79 20.99 -7.47
C ALA A 59 -14.52 19.77 -6.86
N ALA A 60 -13.87 19.06 -5.94
CA ALA A 60 -14.46 17.93 -5.25
C ALA A 60 -15.70 18.32 -4.42
N ALA A 61 -15.63 19.44 -3.71
CA ALA A 61 -16.76 19.95 -2.91
C ALA A 61 -17.96 20.32 -3.77
N ARG A 62 -17.74 20.99 -4.91
CA ARG A 62 -18.83 21.33 -5.85
C ARG A 62 -19.52 20.09 -6.42
N SER A 63 -18.77 19.04 -6.69
CA SER A 63 -19.29 17.81 -7.32
C SER A 63 -19.96 16.86 -6.32
N PHE A 64 -19.71 17.02 -5.02
CA PHE A 64 -20.13 16.07 -3.99
C PHE A 64 -21.65 15.88 -3.94
N SER A 65 -22.44 16.95 -3.90
CA SER A 65 -23.90 16.86 -3.78
C SER A 65 -24.51 16.04 -4.92
N ASN A 66 -24.10 16.31 -6.16
CA ASN A 66 -24.59 15.57 -7.33
C ASN A 66 -24.13 14.12 -7.34
N TRP A 67 -22.87 13.86 -7.00
CA TRP A 67 -22.32 12.51 -6.96
C TRP A 67 -22.95 11.65 -5.86
N SER A 68 -23.09 12.18 -4.66
CA SER A 68 -23.70 11.46 -3.53
C SER A 68 -25.18 11.14 -3.75
N ALA A 69 -25.88 11.94 -4.56
CA ALA A 69 -27.26 11.70 -4.94
C ALA A 69 -27.43 10.59 -6.01
N VAL A 70 -26.37 10.20 -6.72
CA VAL A 70 -26.42 9.06 -7.65
C VAL A 70 -26.71 7.78 -6.86
N ALA A 71 -27.71 7.01 -7.30
CA ALA A 71 -28.07 5.77 -6.63
C ALA A 71 -26.86 4.83 -6.51
N PRO A 72 -26.65 4.14 -5.36
CA PRO A 72 -25.48 3.28 -5.14
C PRO A 72 -25.24 2.27 -6.28
N ARG A 73 -26.30 1.62 -6.77
CA ARG A 73 -26.19 0.65 -7.88
C ARG A 73 -25.68 1.29 -9.19
N GLU A 74 -26.02 2.54 -9.45
CA GLU A 74 -25.52 3.24 -10.64
C GLU A 74 -24.05 3.60 -10.47
N ARG A 75 -23.61 4.01 -9.27
CA ARG A 75 -22.18 4.17 -8.98
C ARG A 75 -21.42 2.84 -9.18
N GLY A 76 -21.99 1.72 -8.69
CA GLY A 76 -21.43 0.40 -8.91
C GLY A 76 -21.22 0.05 -10.38
N LYS A 77 -22.24 0.31 -11.23
CA LYS A 77 -22.12 0.10 -12.68
C LYS A 77 -20.99 0.93 -13.32
N LEU A 78 -20.80 2.16 -12.85
CA LEU A 78 -19.69 3.01 -13.35
C LEU A 78 -18.34 2.44 -12.95
N LEU A 79 -18.18 1.92 -11.74
CA LEU A 79 -16.96 1.25 -11.29
C LEU A 79 -16.66 -0.01 -12.12
N LEU A 80 -17.67 -0.82 -12.46
CA LEU A 80 -17.50 -1.98 -13.34
C LEU A 80 -17.05 -1.55 -14.74
N ARG A 81 -17.61 -0.50 -15.31
CA ARG A 81 -17.17 0.06 -16.60
C ARG A 81 -15.73 0.59 -16.56
N ILE A 82 -15.31 1.16 -15.45
CA ILE A 82 -13.90 1.56 -15.24
C ILE A 82 -13.02 0.32 -15.23
N ALA A 83 -13.42 -0.76 -14.54
CA ALA A 83 -12.70 -2.03 -14.54
C ALA A 83 -12.52 -2.61 -15.94
N ASP A 84 -13.59 -2.64 -16.73
CA ASP A 84 -13.55 -3.14 -18.12
C ASP A 84 -12.61 -2.31 -19.01
N ALA A 85 -12.61 -0.98 -18.83
CA ALA A 85 -11.68 -0.11 -19.57
C ALA A 85 -10.22 -0.31 -19.12
N LEU A 86 -9.98 -0.53 -17.84
CA LEU A 86 -8.65 -0.81 -17.29
C LEU A 86 -8.10 -2.15 -17.75
N GLU A 87 -8.95 -3.18 -17.89
CA GLU A 87 -8.56 -4.50 -18.36
C GLU A 87 -7.90 -4.44 -19.76
N THR A 88 -8.34 -3.51 -20.61
CA THR A 88 -7.71 -3.28 -21.91
C THR A 88 -6.37 -2.53 -21.84
N GLN A 89 -5.97 -2.06 -20.65
CA GLN A 89 -4.77 -1.23 -20.44
C GLN A 89 -3.75 -1.90 -19.53
N ILE A 90 -3.88 -3.20 -19.24
CA ILE A 90 -3.01 -3.90 -18.27
C ILE A 90 -1.53 -3.80 -18.69
N GLU A 91 -1.18 -4.15 -19.94
CA GLU A 91 0.22 -4.12 -20.37
C GLU A 91 0.83 -2.71 -20.39
N PRO A 92 0.21 -1.68 -21.01
CA PRO A 92 0.74 -0.32 -20.93
C PRO A 92 0.84 0.24 -19.49
N LEU A 93 -0.06 -0.19 -18.60
CA LEU A 93 -0.02 0.19 -17.21
C LEU A 93 1.12 -0.53 -16.48
N ALA A 94 1.31 -1.83 -16.71
CA ALA A 94 2.41 -2.62 -16.15
C ALA A 94 3.78 -2.07 -16.56
N GLU A 95 3.98 -1.71 -17.83
CA GLU A 95 5.20 -1.06 -18.30
C GLU A 95 5.45 0.28 -17.59
N THR A 96 4.38 1.08 -17.38
CA THR A 96 4.50 2.36 -16.67
C THR A 96 4.91 2.15 -15.22
N ILE A 97 4.25 1.20 -14.52
CA ILE A 97 4.59 0.82 -13.14
C ILE A 97 6.04 0.35 -13.06
N ALA A 98 6.47 -0.54 -13.95
CA ALA A 98 7.83 -1.07 -13.95
C ALA A 98 8.88 0.03 -14.12
N LYS A 99 8.64 0.98 -15.03
CA LYS A 99 9.55 2.09 -15.30
C LYS A 99 9.67 3.08 -14.14
N GLU A 100 8.55 3.45 -13.50
CA GLU A 100 8.56 4.46 -12.44
C GLU A 100 8.93 3.89 -11.06
N THR A 101 8.61 2.61 -10.79
CA THR A 101 8.84 2.01 -9.46
C THR A 101 10.09 1.13 -9.39
N GLY A 102 10.61 0.68 -10.53
CA GLY A 102 11.64 -0.36 -10.58
C GLY A 102 11.11 -1.78 -10.33
N ASN A 103 9.81 -1.99 -10.14
CA ASN A 103 9.21 -3.30 -9.93
C ASN A 103 9.28 -4.14 -11.20
N ALA A 104 9.80 -5.39 -11.12
CA ALA A 104 9.88 -6.27 -12.27
C ALA A 104 8.50 -6.55 -12.89
N ILE A 105 8.40 -6.46 -14.22
CA ILE A 105 7.13 -6.48 -14.95
C ILE A 105 6.36 -7.80 -14.73
N ARG A 106 7.06 -8.94 -14.80
CA ARG A 106 6.48 -10.27 -14.66
C ARG A 106 6.01 -10.55 -13.22
N THR A 107 6.84 -10.25 -12.24
CA THR A 107 6.60 -10.67 -10.86
C THR A 107 5.77 -9.67 -10.05
N GLN A 108 5.76 -8.38 -10.41
CA GLN A 108 5.13 -7.33 -9.62
C GLN A 108 4.26 -6.36 -10.42
N ALA A 109 4.75 -5.74 -11.50
CA ALA A 109 4.01 -4.63 -12.12
C ALA A 109 2.75 -5.10 -12.86
N ARG A 110 2.83 -6.19 -13.64
CA ARG A 110 1.66 -6.78 -14.31
C ARG A 110 0.65 -7.38 -13.30
N PRO A 111 1.06 -8.13 -12.27
CA PRO A 111 0.16 -8.53 -11.18
C PRO A 111 -0.54 -7.35 -10.50
N GLU A 112 0.15 -6.22 -10.25
CA GLU A 112 -0.46 -5.02 -9.68
C GLU A 112 -1.51 -4.40 -10.63
N ALA A 113 -1.22 -4.32 -11.93
CA ALA A 113 -2.16 -3.82 -12.94
C ALA A 113 -3.42 -4.70 -13.05
N ASN A 114 -3.29 -6.04 -12.95
CA ASN A 114 -4.43 -6.96 -12.90
C ASN A 114 -5.25 -6.76 -11.62
N LEU A 115 -4.60 -6.66 -10.46
CA LEU A 115 -5.28 -6.51 -9.18
C LEU A 115 -6.13 -5.23 -9.12
N VAL A 116 -5.71 -4.16 -9.78
CA VAL A 116 -6.47 -2.91 -9.87
C VAL A 116 -7.85 -3.12 -10.53
N VAL A 117 -7.91 -3.92 -11.58
CA VAL A 117 -9.17 -4.29 -12.24
C VAL A 117 -10.09 -5.04 -11.27
N GLU A 118 -9.55 -6.02 -10.54
CA GLU A 118 -10.29 -6.79 -9.56
C GLU A 118 -10.80 -5.94 -8.38
N ILE A 119 -10.03 -4.95 -7.93
CA ILE A 119 -10.46 -4.03 -6.87
C ILE A 119 -11.66 -3.20 -7.34
N PHE A 120 -11.65 -2.65 -8.55
CA PHE A 120 -12.80 -1.92 -9.09
C PHE A 120 -14.03 -2.82 -9.26
N ARG A 121 -13.86 -4.06 -9.73
CA ARG A 121 -14.95 -5.05 -9.83
C ARG A 121 -15.53 -5.38 -8.46
N TYR A 122 -14.69 -5.64 -7.48
CA TYR A 122 -15.10 -5.96 -6.12
C TYR A 122 -15.95 -4.85 -5.51
N PHE A 123 -15.45 -3.61 -5.46
CA PHE A 123 -16.19 -2.50 -4.88
C PHE A 123 -17.41 -2.10 -5.73
N GLY A 124 -17.34 -2.23 -7.05
CA GLY A 124 -18.49 -2.05 -7.93
C GLY A 124 -19.62 -3.02 -7.62
N GLY A 125 -19.31 -4.29 -7.33
CA GLY A 125 -20.27 -5.30 -6.89
C GLY A 125 -20.85 -5.04 -5.49
N LEU A 126 -20.13 -4.34 -4.62
CA LEU A 126 -20.55 -4.04 -3.25
C LEU A 126 -21.44 -2.80 -3.10
N ALA A 127 -21.74 -2.10 -4.17
CA ALA A 127 -22.53 -0.86 -4.09
C ALA A 127 -23.90 -1.02 -3.43
N SER A 128 -24.50 -2.22 -3.50
CA SER A 128 -25.77 -2.55 -2.85
C SER A 128 -25.66 -2.77 -1.34
N GLU A 129 -24.45 -2.91 -0.80
CA GLU A 129 -24.20 -3.22 0.61
C GLU A 129 -24.11 -1.99 1.52
N LEU A 130 -24.37 -0.80 1.00
CA LEU A 130 -24.52 0.43 1.77
C LEU A 130 -25.85 0.42 2.54
N LYS A 131 -26.04 -0.59 3.37
CA LYS A 131 -27.26 -0.86 4.14
C LYS A 131 -27.17 -0.27 5.55
N GLY A 132 -28.32 0.03 6.13
CA GLY A 132 -28.51 0.29 7.55
C GLY A 132 -29.24 -0.86 8.23
N GLU A 133 -29.57 -0.66 9.50
CA GLU A 133 -30.26 -1.60 10.37
C GLU A 133 -31.57 -1.01 10.82
N THR A 134 -32.60 -1.83 11.01
CA THR A 134 -33.83 -1.46 11.68
C THR A 134 -33.76 -1.86 13.15
N ILE A 135 -34.03 -0.91 14.05
CA ILE A 135 -33.96 -1.10 15.51
C ILE A 135 -35.38 -1.35 16.03
N PRO A 136 -35.67 -2.49 16.68
CA PRO A 136 -37.03 -2.83 17.14
C PRO A 136 -37.36 -2.07 18.41
N LEU A 137 -38.16 -1.02 18.29
CA LEU A 137 -38.68 -0.18 19.41
C LEU A 137 -40.19 -0.31 19.61
N GLY A 138 -40.82 -1.36 19.03
CA GLY A 138 -42.27 -1.57 19.04
C GLY A 138 -42.98 -0.96 17.86
N ASP A 139 -44.27 -1.29 17.69
CA ASP A 139 -45.06 -0.99 16.48
C ASP A 139 -45.31 0.50 16.25
N LYS A 140 -45.18 1.31 17.29
CA LYS A 140 -45.46 2.74 17.23
C LYS A 140 -44.21 3.61 16.92
N VAL A 141 -43.05 2.99 16.82
CA VAL A 141 -41.77 3.69 16.58
C VAL A 141 -41.00 3.00 15.48
N LEU A 142 -40.73 3.69 14.38
CA LEU A 142 -39.79 3.23 13.39
C LEU A 142 -38.41 3.84 13.69
N SER A 143 -37.42 3.02 14.01
CA SER A 143 -36.04 3.45 14.17
C SER A 143 -35.14 2.68 13.22
N TYR A 144 -34.32 3.43 12.48
CA TYR A 144 -33.37 2.82 11.54
C TYR A 144 -32.09 3.62 11.43
N THR A 145 -31.00 2.95 11.05
CA THR A 145 -29.75 3.60 10.70
C THR A 145 -29.62 3.70 9.18
N ARG A 146 -28.85 4.68 8.72
CA ARG A 146 -28.42 4.78 7.34
C ARG A 146 -26.95 5.15 7.28
N ARG A 147 -26.25 4.68 6.25
CA ARG A 147 -24.88 5.05 5.97
C ARG A 147 -24.84 6.19 4.97
N GLU A 148 -24.10 7.23 5.31
CA GLU A 148 -23.94 8.43 4.50
C GLU A 148 -22.47 8.68 4.20
N PRO A 149 -22.08 9.16 2.99
CA PRO A 149 -20.70 9.52 2.70
C PRO A 149 -20.24 10.69 3.59
N TYR A 150 -18.95 10.77 3.86
CA TYR A 150 -18.37 11.89 4.61
C TYR A 150 -18.37 13.21 3.82
N GLY A 151 -18.12 13.15 2.51
CA GLY A 151 -17.92 14.32 1.66
C GLY A 151 -16.65 14.22 0.82
N VAL A 152 -15.77 15.22 0.94
CA VAL A 152 -14.48 15.22 0.26
C VAL A 152 -13.47 14.40 1.05
N VAL A 153 -12.92 13.36 0.43
CA VAL A 153 -11.85 12.52 0.98
C VAL A 153 -10.50 13.03 0.50
N GLY A 154 -9.60 13.36 1.42
CA GLY A 154 -8.18 13.60 1.12
C GLY A 154 -7.40 12.29 1.21
N ALA A 155 -6.76 11.88 0.13
CA ALA A 155 -5.96 10.64 0.08
C ALA A 155 -4.51 10.93 -0.27
N ILE A 156 -3.57 10.28 0.43
CA ILE A 156 -2.13 10.38 0.15
C ILE A 156 -1.57 8.96 0.07
N ILE A 157 -0.91 8.64 -1.04
CA ILE A 157 -0.43 7.29 -1.36
C ILE A 157 1.10 7.23 -1.49
N PRO A 158 1.70 6.06 -1.19
CA PRO A 158 3.13 5.83 -1.33
C PRO A 158 3.50 5.35 -2.74
N TRP A 159 4.79 5.11 -2.95
CA TRP A 159 5.40 4.80 -4.24
C TRP A 159 5.60 3.29 -4.51
N ASN A 160 5.51 2.42 -3.49
CA ASN A 160 5.89 1.01 -3.64
C ASN A 160 4.88 0.11 -4.37
N ALA A 161 3.59 0.47 -4.31
CA ALA A 161 2.50 -0.13 -5.07
C ALA A 161 1.47 0.96 -5.40
N PRO A 162 1.86 1.97 -6.20
CA PRO A 162 1.13 3.24 -6.30
C PRO A 162 -0.27 3.09 -6.87
N VAL A 163 -0.46 2.22 -7.87
CA VAL A 163 -1.78 2.04 -8.50
C VAL A 163 -2.72 1.23 -7.62
N MET A 164 -2.25 0.13 -7.04
CA MET A 164 -3.06 -0.69 -6.14
C MET A 164 -3.52 0.13 -4.93
N LEU A 165 -2.58 0.77 -4.23
CA LEU A 165 -2.88 1.57 -3.02
C LEU A 165 -3.71 2.82 -3.34
N GLY A 166 -3.58 3.38 -4.54
CA GLY A 166 -4.44 4.45 -5.02
C GLY A 166 -5.86 3.98 -5.25
N VAL A 167 -6.05 2.87 -5.94
CA VAL A 167 -7.38 2.34 -6.26
C VAL A 167 -8.11 1.84 -5.03
N LEU A 168 -7.40 1.32 -4.01
CA LEU A 168 -7.97 0.98 -2.71
C LEU A 168 -8.55 2.17 -1.94
N LYS A 169 -8.25 3.39 -2.36
CA LYS A 169 -8.87 4.61 -1.83
C LYS A 169 -9.92 5.17 -2.78
N ILE A 170 -9.67 5.14 -4.09
CA ILE A 170 -10.61 5.65 -5.11
C ILE A 170 -11.88 4.80 -5.15
N ALA A 171 -11.76 3.49 -5.34
CA ALA A 171 -12.92 2.63 -5.58
C ALA A 171 -13.93 2.62 -4.41
N PRO A 172 -13.52 2.40 -3.13
CA PRO A 172 -14.46 2.43 -2.01
C PRO A 172 -15.00 3.85 -1.73
N ALA A 173 -14.22 4.92 -1.93
CA ALA A 173 -14.69 6.29 -1.80
C ALA A 173 -15.81 6.58 -2.82
N LEU A 174 -15.62 6.23 -4.08
CA LEU A 174 -16.61 6.41 -5.13
C LEU A 174 -17.84 5.53 -4.90
N CYS A 175 -17.67 4.27 -4.54
CA CYS A 175 -18.73 3.33 -4.26
C CYS A 175 -19.65 3.88 -3.15
N SER A 176 -19.08 4.40 -2.08
CA SER A 176 -19.82 4.96 -0.94
C SER A 176 -20.40 6.37 -1.19
N GLY A 177 -20.08 7.02 -2.32
CA GLY A 177 -20.63 8.30 -2.73
C GLY A 177 -19.83 9.52 -2.30
N ASN A 178 -18.57 9.34 -1.87
CA ASN A 178 -17.62 10.43 -1.62
C ASN A 178 -17.00 10.93 -2.92
N THR A 179 -16.52 12.17 -2.89
CA THR A 179 -15.54 12.69 -3.86
C THR A 179 -14.13 12.58 -3.27
N ILE A 180 -13.11 12.57 -4.10
CA ILE A 180 -11.74 12.34 -3.65
C ILE A 180 -10.74 13.31 -4.29
N VAL A 181 -9.84 13.83 -3.45
CA VAL A 181 -8.61 14.50 -3.87
C VAL A 181 -7.45 13.63 -3.43
N MET A 182 -6.68 13.13 -4.38
CA MET A 182 -5.56 12.24 -4.13
C MET A 182 -4.24 12.90 -4.47
N LYS A 183 -3.28 12.85 -3.54
CA LYS A 183 -1.89 13.20 -3.80
C LYS A 183 -1.11 11.93 -4.15
N ALA A 184 -0.61 11.85 -5.38
CA ALA A 184 0.28 10.78 -5.82
C ALA A 184 1.66 10.85 -5.14
N ALA A 185 2.36 9.71 -5.11
CA ALA A 185 3.76 9.69 -4.67
C ALA A 185 4.65 10.53 -5.61
N GLU A 186 5.72 11.10 -5.06
CA GLU A 186 6.64 11.97 -5.82
C GLU A 186 7.43 11.17 -6.87
N ASP A 187 7.85 9.95 -6.49
CA ASP A 187 8.69 9.08 -7.31
C ASP A 187 7.88 8.22 -8.29
N ALA A 188 6.59 7.96 -8.02
CA ALA A 188 5.76 7.05 -8.82
C ALA A 188 4.34 7.59 -9.03
N PRO A 189 4.16 8.71 -9.75
CA PRO A 189 2.84 9.31 -9.98
C PRO A 189 2.16 8.87 -11.27
N LEU A 190 2.87 8.24 -12.23
CA LEU A 190 2.41 8.12 -13.61
C LEU A 190 1.32 7.05 -13.77
N GLY A 191 1.47 5.91 -13.11
CA GLY A 191 0.49 4.83 -13.16
C GLY A 191 -0.85 5.27 -12.59
N ILE A 192 -0.86 5.94 -11.44
CA ILE A 192 -2.12 6.41 -10.83
C ILE A 192 -2.74 7.60 -11.59
N LEU A 193 -1.94 8.45 -12.24
CA LEU A 193 -2.44 9.46 -13.18
C LEU A 193 -3.21 8.79 -14.32
N ARG A 194 -2.66 7.72 -14.88
CA ARG A 194 -3.34 6.94 -15.94
C ARG A 194 -4.67 6.37 -15.48
N ILE A 195 -4.74 5.85 -14.25
CA ILE A 195 -6.00 5.37 -13.65
C ILE A 195 -7.01 6.51 -13.55
N ALA A 196 -6.60 7.66 -13.04
CA ALA A 196 -7.48 8.82 -12.90
C ALA A 196 -7.98 9.33 -14.27
N GLU A 197 -7.14 9.37 -15.31
CA GLU A 197 -7.57 9.69 -16.68
C GLU A 197 -8.65 8.73 -17.21
N ILE A 198 -8.54 7.45 -16.91
CA ILE A 198 -9.54 6.46 -17.30
C ILE A 198 -10.85 6.69 -16.52
N CYS A 199 -10.78 6.98 -15.23
CA CYS A 199 -11.95 7.31 -14.41
C CYS A 199 -12.73 8.49 -15.00
N GLN A 200 -12.07 9.56 -15.47
CA GLN A 200 -12.73 10.76 -16.03
C GLN A 200 -13.66 10.44 -17.23
N LYS A 201 -13.47 9.31 -17.91
CA LYS A 201 -14.33 8.91 -19.04
C LYS A 201 -15.71 8.42 -18.62
N PHE A 202 -15.89 8.07 -17.35
CA PHE A 202 -17.09 7.41 -16.84
C PHE A 202 -17.79 8.13 -15.70
N ILE A 203 -17.07 9.01 -15.00
CA ILE A 203 -17.59 9.72 -13.81
C ILE A 203 -17.61 11.24 -14.06
N PRO A 204 -18.49 12.00 -13.36
CA PRO A 204 -18.53 13.45 -13.53
C PRO A 204 -17.23 14.15 -13.14
N ASN A 205 -16.97 15.30 -13.78
CA ASN A 205 -15.84 16.16 -13.44
C ASN A 205 -15.86 16.53 -11.96
N GLY A 206 -14.67 16.67 -11.36
CA GLY A 206 -14.48 17.02 -9.96
C GLY A 206 -14.69 15.88 -8.95
N VAL A 207 -15.28 14.74 -9.34
CA VAL A 207 -15.48 13.60 -8.43
C VAL A 207 -14.16 12.93 -8.03
N VAL A 208 -13.24 12.78 -8.99
CA VAL A 208 -11.85 12.33 -8.75
C VAL A 208 -10.90 13.43 -9.19
N ASN A 209 -10.05 13.89 -8.29
CA ASN A 209 -8.98 14.84 -8.57
C ASN A 209 -7.65 14.22 -8.15
N LEU A 210 -6.65 14.29 -9.02
CA LEU A 210 -5.33 13.76 -8.77
C LEU A 210 -4.28 14.85 -8.92
N ILE A 211 -3.59 15.14 -7.83
CA ILE A 211 -2.53 16.13 -7.75
C ILE A 211 -1.17 15.48 -7.56
N THR A 212 -0.14 16.12 -8.10
CA THR A 212 1.26 15.73 -7.97
C THR A 212 2.03 16.84 -7.26
N GLY A 213 3.07 16.50 -6.51
CA GLY A 213 3.85 17.45 -5.73
C GLY A 213 4.49 16.79 -4.52
N THR A 214 5.30 17.55 -3.78
CA THR A 214 5.99 17.03 -2.61
C THR A 214 5.06 16.85 -1.41
N GLY A 215 5.47 16.03 -0.44
CA GLY A 215 4.73 15.83 0.80
C GLY A 215 4.48 17.14 1.53
N MET A 216 5.47 18.04 1.55
CA MET A 216 5.37 19.33 2.26
C MET A 216 4.53 20.36 1.50
N GLU A 217 4.63 20.41 0.16
CA GLU A 217 3.97 21.44 -0.65
C GLU A 217 2.53 21.11 -1.01
N CYS A 218 2.19 19.81 -1.11
CA CYS A 218 0.85 19.32 -1.44
C CYS A 218 0.23 18.46 -0.34
N GLY A 219 1.01 17.53 0.25
CA GLY A 219 0.50 16.58 1.22
C GLY A 219 0.04 17.23 2.52
N MET A 220 0.85 18.14 3.08
CA MET A 220 0.47 18.88 4.30
C MET A 220 -0.73 19.80 4.06
N PRO A 221 -0.75 20.68 3.03
CA PRO A 221 -1.94 21.48 2.72
C PRO A 221 -3.20 20.64 2.53
N LEU A 222 -3.11 19.48 1.85
CA LEU A 222 -4.25 18.58 1.68
C LEU A 222 -4.73 18.03 3.03
N SER A 223 -3.81 17.64 3.90
CA SER A 223 -4.15 17.09 5.22
C SER A 223 -4.74 18.13 6.17
N GLU A 224 -4.44 19.40 5.98
CA GLU A 224 -4.87 20.52 6.82
C GLU A 224 -6.08 21.28 6.24
N HIS A 225 -6.49 21.00 5.01
CA HIS A 225 -7.54 21.74 4.32
C HIS A 225 -8.91 21.61 5.01
N ALA A 226 -9.57 22.75 5.25
CA ALA A 226 -10.81 22.84 6.06
C ALA A 226 -11.99 22.02 5.49
N ASP A 227 -12.08 21.90 4.16
CA ASP A 227 -13.17 21.20 3.49
C ASP A 227 -12.94 19.68 3.32
N ILE A 228 -11.77 19.17 3.71
CA ILE A 228 -11.53 17.73 3.79
C ILE A 228 -12.31 17.17 4.98
N ARG A 229 -13.14 16.16 4.74
CA ARG A 229 -14.00 15.52 5.74
C ARG A 229 -13.51 14.16 6.20
N LYS A 230 -12.53 13.59 5.52
CA LYS A 230 -11.90 12.30 5.83
C LYS A 230 -10.50 12.29 5.25
N LEU A 231 -9.52 11.77 6.01
CA LEU A 231 -8.17 11.52 5.52
C LEU A 231 -7.91 10.00 5.41
N SER A 232 -7.32 9.59 4.30
CA SER A 232 -6.83 8.23 4.07
C SER A 232 -5.37 8.28 3.65
N PHE A 233 -4.51 7.68 4.44
CA PHE A 233 -3.06 7.74 4.26
C PHE A 233 -2.44 6.34 4.27
N THR A 234 -1.56 6.08 3.32
CA THR A 234 -0.64 4.93 3.35
C THR A 234 0.79 5.44 3.21
N GLY A 235 1.68 5.04 4.13
CA GLY A 235 3.07 5.46 4.12
C GLY A 235 3.80 5.19 5.43
N SER A 236 4.83 6.00 5.75
CA SER A 236 5.61 5.80 6.97
C SER A 236 4.85 6.17 8.24
N THR A 237 5.15 5.48 9.35
CA THR A 237 4.55 5.75 10.67
C THR A 237 4.81 7.20 11.13
N ALA A 238 5.98 7.77 10.82
CA ALA A 238 6.28 9.16 11.17
C ALA A 238 5.33 10.15 10.49
N VAL A 239 5.07 9.99 9.18
CA VAL A 239 4.13 10.83 8.44
C VAL A 239 2.69 10.53 8.87
N GLY A 240 2.33 9.27 9.13
CA GLY A 240 1.01 8.92 9.65
C GLY A 240 0.65 9.65 10.95
N LYS A 241 1.63 9.81 11.86
CA LYS A 241 1.46 10.63 13.07
C LYS A 241 1.20 12.12 12.77
N MET A 242 1.81 12.68 11.73
CA MET A 242 1.55 14.07 11.29
C MET A 242 0.13 14.19 10.73
N ILE A 243 -0.29 13.27 9.87
CA ILE A 243 -1.65 13.21 9.32
C ILE A 243 -2.70 13.09 10.44
N MET A 244 -2.45 12.24 11.44
CA MET A 244 -3.35 12.08 12.58
C MET A 244 -3.47 13.36 13.40
N ARG A 245 -2.37 14.10 13.62
CA ARG A 245 -2.39 15.41 14.28
C ARG A 245 -3.23 16.42 13.48
N ALA A 246 -3.02 16.53 12.16
CA ALA A 246 -3.80 17.40 11.30
C ALA A 246 -5.31 17.05 11.32
N ALA A 247 -5.65 15.77 11.40
CA ALA A 247 -7.04 15.31 11.52
C ALA A 247 -7.64 15.68 12.89
N SER A 248 -6.86 15.60 13.98
CA SER A 248 -7.35 15.89 15.34
C SER A 248 -7.78 17.33 15.52
N GLU A 249 -7.14 18.30 14.87
CA GLU A 249 -7.50 19.73 14.93
C GLU A 249 -8.94 20.00 14.41
N ARG A 250 -9.47 19.12 13.57
CA ARG A 250 -10.82 19.25 12.97
C ARG A 250 -11.75 18.12 13.37
N ILE A 251 -11.30 17.15 14.17
CA ILE A 251 -12.04 15.96 14.61
C ILE A 251 -12.62 15.19 13.41
N ILE A 252 -11.81 15.03 12.35
CA ILE A 252 -12.23 14.27 11.17
C ILE A 252 -11.71 12.83 11.22
N PRO A 253 -12.45 11.85 10.67
CA PRO A 253 -12.01 10.46 10.60
C PRO A 253 -10.71 10.31 9.81
N VAL A 254 -9.88 9.36 10.23
CA VAL A 254 -8.63 9.02 9.58
C VAL A 254 -8.51 7.51 9.40
N SER A 255 -7.99 7.06 8.25
CA SER A 255 -7.49 5.70 8.04
C SER A 255 -6.01 5.78 7.76
N LEU A 256 -5.23 4.95 8.44
CA LEU A 256 -3.78 4.91 8.36
C LEU A 256 -3.33 3.48 8.08
N GLU A 257 -2.62 3.28 6.97
CA GLU A 257 -1.88 2.06 6.67
C GLU A 257 -0.38 2.40 6.69
N LEU A 258 0.33 1.88 7.68
CA LEU A 258 1.67 2.32 8.03
C LEU A 258 2.69 1.18 7.90
N GLY A 259 3.89 1.41 8.46
CA GLY A 259 4.98 0.47 8.37
C GLY A 259 4.76 -0.85 9.12
N GLY A 260 5.63 -1.80 8.86
CA GLY A 260 5.65 -3.10 9.50
C GLY A 260 7.06 -3.62 9.76
N LYS A 261 7.15 -4.58 10.67
CA LYS A 261 8.34 -5.41 10.91
C LYS A 261 7.86 -6.84 11.15
N SER A 262 7.22 -7.39 10.13
CA SER A 262 6.43 -8.61 10.24
C SER A 262 7.30 -9.83 10.57
N PRO A 263 6.89 -10.67 11.52
CA PRO A 263 7.57 -11.93 11.84
C PRO A 263 7.15 -13.03 10.87
N SER A 264 8.11 -13.91 10.55
CA SER A 264 7.87 -15.22 9.93
C SER A 264 8.38 -16.29 10.90
N ILE A 265 7.51 -17.13 11.44
CA ILE A 265 7.85 -18.20 12.40
C ILE A 265 7.81 -19.53 11.67
N VAL A 266 8.92 -20.27 11.66
CA VAL A 266 9.05 -21.58 11.00
C VAL A 266 9.31 -22.64 12.04
N TYR A 267 8.38 -23.60 12.13
CA TYR A 267 8.46 -24.76 13.00
C TYR A 267 9.32 -25.88 12.39
N PRO A 268 9.85 -26.80 13.20
CA PRO A 268 10.72 -27.88 12.72
C PRO A 268 10.12 -28.79 11.64
N ASP A 269 8.80 -28.97 11.68
CA ASP A 269 8.04 -29.80 10.75
C ASP A 269 7.83 -29.14 9.37
N ALA A 270 8.21 -27.86 9.21
CA ALA A 270 8.13 -27.10 7.97
C ALA A 270 9.48 -26.89 7.28
N ASN A 271 10.54 -27.69 7.61
CA ASN A 271 11.84 -27.59 6.93
C ASN A 271 11.80 -28.19 5.52
N GLU A 272 10.99 -27.63 4.64
CA GLU A 272 10.78 -28.10 3.27
C GLU A 272 10.80 -26.94 2.26
N ASP A 273 10.97 -27.28 0.98
CA ASP A 273 11.11 -26.30 -0.10
C ASP A 273 9.90 -25.37 -0.23
N TRP A 274 8.69 -25.87 0.01
CA TRP A 274 7.48 -25.04 -0.03
C TRP A 274 7.49 -23.92 1.01
N ALA A 275 8.07 -24.17 2.20
CA ALA A 275 8.17 -23.14 3.24
C ALA A 275 9.29 -22.14 2.88
N VAL A 276 10.39 -22.60 2.27
CA VAL A 276 11.45 -21.71 1.77
C VAL A 276 10.91 -20.78 0.68
N ASP A 277 10.17 -21.32 -0.30
CA ASP A 277 9.49 -20.51 -1.33
C ASP A 277 8.50 -19.53 -0.71
N GLY A 278 7.79 -19.99 0.31
CA GLY A 278 6.88 -19.18 1.08
C GLY A 278 7.56 -18.01 1.81
N ILE A 279 8.76 -18.23 2.40
CA ILE A 279 9.55 -17.16 3.02
C ILE A 279 10.01 -16.13 1.98
N ILE A 280 10.43 -16.56 0.78
CA ILE A 280 10.80 -15.66 -0.32
C ILE A 280 9.60 -14.78 -0.69
N ALA A 281 8.41 -15.39 -0.81
CA ALA A 281 7.18 -14.67 -1.10
C ALA A 281 6.76 -13.75 0.06
N ALA A 282 6.81 -14.21 1.32
CA ALA A 282 6.45 -13.44 2.52
C ALA A 282 7.37 -12.23 2.73
N MET A 283 8.68 -12.39 2.48
CA MET A 283 9.65 -11.28 2.53
C MET A 283 9.49 -10.29 1.37
N ARG A 284 8.70 -10.63 0.35
CA ARG A 284 8.50 -9.78 -0.84
C ARG A 284 9.82 -9.50 -1.59
N PHE A 285 10.75 -10.48 -1.65
CA PHE A 285 12.02 -10.27 -2.34
C PHE A 285 11.83 -9.83 -3.80
N THR A 286 10.84 -10.37 -4.50
CA THR A 286 10.52 -9.98 -5.88
C THR A 286 10.02 -8.52 -6.02
N ARG A 287 9.65 -7.85 -4.90
CA ARG A 287 9.39 -6.40 -4.83
C ARG A 287 10.53 -5.66 -4.13
N GLN A 288 11.75 -6.18 -4.19
CA GLN A 288 12.92 -5.66 -3.46
C GLN A 288 12.63 -5.47 -1.95
N SER A 289 11.69 -6.25 -1.41
CA SER A 289 11.14 -6.11 -0.06
C SER A 289 10.66 -4.69 0.31
N GLN A 290 10.35 -3.87 -0.69
CA GLN A 290 9.75 -2.54 -0.52
C GLN A 290 8.25 -2.68 -0.25
N SER A 291 7.93 -3.36 0.85
CA SER A 291 6.57 -3.69 1.25
C SER A 291 6.40 -3.57 2.76
N CYS A 292 5.32 -2.94 3.18
CA CYS A 292 4.95 -2.82 4.59
C CYS A 292 4.69 -4.19 5.25
N THR A 293 4.28 -5.20 4.47
CA THR A 293 4.03 -6.58 4.95
C THR A 293 5.26 -7.49 4.90
N ALA A 294 6.44 -7.00 4.45
CA ALA A 294 7.62 -7.85 4.33
C ALA A 294 7.93 -8.59 5.63
N GLY A 295 7.98 -9.92 5.57
CA GLY A 295 8.30 -10.81 6.70
C GLY A 295 9.78 -10.76 7.06
N SER A 296 10.25 -9.59 7.46
CA SER A 296 11.68 -9.24 7.55
C SER A 296 12.37 -9.72 8.83
N ARG A 297 11.63 -10.33 9.77
CA ARG A 297 12.18 -11.09 10.90
C ARG A 297 11.82 -12.56 10.74
N LEU A 298 12.82 -13.40 10.48
CA LEU A 298 12.66 -14.83 10.29
C LEU A 298 13.07 -15.56 11.57
N PHE A 299 12.08 -16.08 12.31
CA PHE A 299 12.28 -16.90 13.50
C PHE A 299 12.33 -18.36 13.09
N LEU A 300 13.51 -18.98 13.16
CA LEU A 300 13.76 -20.38 12.82
C LEU A 300 14.07 -21.20 14.06
N HIS A 301 13.35 -22.31 14.22
CA HIS A 301 13.67 -23.25 15.31
C HIS A 301 15.07 -23.82 15.15
N ASN A 302 15.80 -23.97 16.27
CA ASN A 302 17.21 -24.36 16.31
C ASN A 302 17.51 -25.66 15.51
N LYS A 303 16.59 -26.64 15.55
CA LYS A 303 16.75 -27.93 14.84
C LYS A 303 16.85 -27.82 13.33
N ILE A 304 16.33 -26.74 12.74
CA ILE A 304 16.26 -26.57 11.28
C ILE A 304 17.03 -25.32 10.80
N PHE A 305 17.56 -24.54 11.71
CA PHE A 305 18.09 -23.21 11.43
C PHE A 305 19.12 -23.21 10.29
N ASP A 306 20.19 -23.98 10.44
CA ASP A 306 21.28 -23.97 9.46
C ASP A 306 20.85 -24.56 8.11
N SER A 307 20.15 -25.70 8.12
CA SER A 307 19.67 -26.37 6.91
C SER A 307 18.61 -25.55 6.15
N PHE A 308 17.76 -24.80 6.88
CA PHE A 308 16.76 -23.95 6.26
C PHE A 308 17.39 -22.71 5.62
N LEU A 309 18.34 -22.08 6.31
CA LEU A 309 19.06 -20.92 5.76
C LEU A 309 19.91 -21.29 4.54
N GLU A 310 20.56 -22.46 4.53
CA GLU A 310 21.29 -22.95 3.36
C GLU A 310 20.36 -23.09 2.15
N LYS A 311 19.20 -23.73 2.30
CA LYS A 311 18.19 -23.84 1.23
C LYS A 311 17.70 -22.47 0.77
N LEU A 312 17.43 -21.56 1.71
CA LEU A 312 16.95 -20.22 1.40
C LEU A 312 18.00 -19.41 0.61
N ALA A 313 19.26 -19.45 1.03
CA ALA A 313 20.35 -18.78 0.36
C ALA A 313 20.54 -19.31 -1.08
N LEU A 314 20.53 -20.64 -1.26
CA LEU A 314 20.62 -21.27 -2.59
C LEU A 314 19.47 -20.86 -3.52
N LYS A 315 18.25 -20.76 -3.01
CA LYS A 315 17.10 -20.32 -3.82
C LYS A 315 17.16 -18.83 -4.16
N LEU A 316 17.63 -17.98 -3.24
CA LEU A 316 17.79 -16.54 -3.48
C LEU A 316 18.86 -16.26 -4.54
N ASP A 317 19.93 -17.06 -4.59
CA ASP A 317 20.99 -16.94 -5.61
C ASP A 317 20.49 -17.27 -7.03
N GLN A 318 19.41 -18.01 -7.16
CA GLN A 318 18.77 -18.33 -8.45
C GLN A 318 17.88 -17.20 -8.99
N LEU A 319 17.50 -16.22 -8.16
CA LEU A 319 16.65 -15.13 -8.58
C LEU A 319 17.42 -14.13 -9.44
N LYS A 320 16.89 -13.83 -10.61
CA LYS A 320 17.48 -12.89 -11.56
C LYS A 320 17.16 -11.45 -11.17
N ILE A 321 18.22 -10.65 -10.94
CA ILE A 321 18.13 -9.21 -10.67
C ILE A 321 18.49 -8.48 -11.96
N GLY A 322 17.68 -7.49 -12.38
CA GLY A 322 17.96 -6.78 -13.63
C GLY A 322 16.93 -5.76 -14.03
N ASP A 323 16.89 -5.43 -15.32
CA ASP A 323 15.96 -4.49 -15.91
C ASP A 323 14.50 -4.90 -15.60
N PRO A 324 13.70 -4.04 -14.95
CA PRO A 324 12.32 -4.36 -14.60
C PRO A 324 11.40 -4.64 -15.81
N LEU A 325 11.79 -4.25 -17.01
CA LEU A 325 11.04 -4.52 -18.24
C LEU A 325 11.37 -5.87 -18.89
N ASP A 326 12.43 -6.54 -18.44
CA ASP A 326 12.78 -7.86 -18.93
C ASP A 326 11.89 -8.94 -18.29
N GLU A 327 11.23 -9.74 -19.14
CA GLU A 327 10.33 -10.83 -18.71
C GLU A 327 11.03 -11.95 -17.94
N ASP A 328 12.35 -12.08 -18.08
CA ASP A 328 13.15 -13.08 -17.37
C ASP A 328 13.61 -12.63 -15.99
N VAL A 329 13.41 -11.35 -15.64
CA VAL A 329 13.85 -10.79 -14.37
C VAL A 329 12.82 -11.05 -13.26
N ASP A 330 13.32 -11.44 -12.08
CA ASP A 330 12.53 -11.68 -10.87
C ASP A 330 12.48 -10.45 -9.96
N ILE A 331 13.60 -9.74 -9.84
CA ILE A 331 13.82 -8.64 -8.90
C ILE A 331 14.33 -7.42 -9.68
N GLY A 332 13.62 -6.32 -9.58
CA GLY A 332 14.03 -5.06 -10.18
C GLY A 332 14.84 -4.15 -9.25
N ALA A 333 14.72 -2.83 -9.40
CA ALA A 333 15.51 -1.84 -8.69
C ALA A 333 14.78 -1.23 -7.47
N ILE A 334 15.52 -0.75 -6.47
CA ILE A 334 15.03 0.12 -5.39
C ILE A 334 14.60 1.45 -5.99
N ILE A 335 13.52 2.01 -5.46
CA ILE A 335 12.82 3.17 -6.05
C ILE A 335 13.69 4.40 -6.36
N ASN A 336 14.60 4.78 -5.48
CA ASN A 336 15.40 6.01 -5.61
C ASN A 336 16.70 5.94 -4.80
N GLN A 337 17.58 6.92 -5.01
CA GLN A 337 18.87 7.01 -4.32
C GLN A 337 18.73 7.05 -2.79
N LYS A 338 17.73 7.78 -2.28
CA LYS A 338 17.52 7.92 -0.82
C LYS A 338 17.22 6.58 -0.16
N GLN A 339 16.30 5.81 -0.75
CA GLN A 339 15.95 4.49 -0.24
C GLN A 339 17.10 3.50 -0.44
N PHE A 340 17.79 3.57 -1.56
CA PHE A 340 18.96 2.73 -1.85
C PHE A 340 20.05 2.96 -0.80
N SER A 341 20.43 4.20 -0.53
CA SER A 341 21.42 4.54 0.51
C SER A 341 20.96 4.13 1.91
N LYS A 342 19.64 4.20 2.19
CA LYS A 342 19.09 3.70 3.45
C LYS A 342 19.35 2.19 3.59
N VAL A 343 19.12 1.41 2.54
CA VAL A 343 19.35 -0.04 2.52
C VAL A 343 20.85 -0.35 2.70
N GLU A 344 21.74 0.35 1.96
CA GLU A 344 23.20 0.22 2.11
C GLU A 344 23.64 0.47 3.56
N ASN A 345 23.13 1.51 4.21
CA ASN A 345 23.48 1.83 5.60
C ASN A 345 23.09 0.70 6.57
N TYR A 346 21.92 0.08 6.38
CA TYR A 346 21.54 -1.09 7.21
C TYR A 346 22.42 -2.31 6.94
N ILE A 347 22.83 -2.51 5.70
CA ILE A 347 23.79 -3.60 5.37
C ILE A 347 25.15 -3.33 6.04
N HIS A 348 25.62 -2.08 6.03
CA HIS A 348 26.84 -1.71 6.77
C HIS A 348 26.71 -1.96 8.27
N ASP A 349 25.59 -1.51 8.89
CA ASP A 349 25.31 -1.81 10.31
C ASP A 349 25.36 -3.33 10.61
N GLY A 350 24.92 -4.15 9.64
CA GLY A 350 24.98 -5.60 9.75
C GLY A 350 26.40 -6.15 9.68
N LEU A 351 27.20 -5.66 8.75
CA LEU A 351 28.58 -6.09 8.54
C LEU A 351 29.49 -5.65 9.70
N ASP A 352 29.23 -4.51 10.28
CA ASP A 352 30.03 -3.93 11.37
C ASP A 352 29.63 -4.49 12.76
N ASN A 353 28.52 -5.23 12.87
CA ASN A 353 28.04 -5.80 14.12
C ASN A 353 28.76 -7.14 14.41
N PRO A 354 29.58 -7.26 15.48
CA PRO A 354 30.32 -8.47 15.81
C PRO A 354 29.43 -9.66 16.19
N ASP A 355 28.17 -9.43 16.58
CA ASP A 355 27.19 -10.47 16.95
C ASP A 355 26.35 -10.93 15.76
N ALA A 356 26.57 -10.37 14.57
CA ALA A 356 25.85 -10.72 13.35
C ALA A 356 26.71 -11.53 12.38
N ASN A 357 26.09 -12.53 11.75
CA ASN A 357 26.72 -13.30 10.68
C ASN A 357 26.00 -13.01 9.36
N LEU A 358 26.74 -12.60 8.33
CA LEU A 358 26.20 -12.53 6.97
C LEU A 358 26.04 -13.95 6.41
N ILE A 359 24.84 -14.34 6.09
CA ILE A 359 24.52 -15.66 5.50
C ILE A 359 24.62 -15.61 3.98
N CYS A 360 24.04 -14.59 3.34
CA CYS A 360 24.15 -14.35 1.89
C CYS A 360 23.88 -12.89 1.54
N GLY A 361 24.20 -12.49 0.32
CA GLY A 361 24.02 -11.14 -0.18
C GLY A 361 25.15 -10.20 0.25
N GLY A 362 24.78 -9.04 0.80
CA GLY A 362 25.70 -7.98 1.22
C GLY A 362 25.56 -6.71 0.41
N LEU A 363 26.63 -5.91 0.32
CA LEU A 363 26.62 -4.62 -0.36
C LEU A 363 26.34 -4.75 -1.86
N PRO A 364 25.62 -3.78 -2.45
CA PRO A 364 25.34 -3.75 -3.87
C PRO A 364 26.62 -3.78 -4.73
N PRO A 365 26.57 -4.38 -5.94
CA PRO A 365 27.71 -4.44 -6.84
C PRO A 365 28.14 -3.04 -7.27
N LYS A 366 29.45 -2.75 -7.19
CA LYS A 366 30.04 -1.47 -7.64
C LYS A 366 30.46 -1.49 -9.12
N LYS A 367 30.34 -2.63 -9.81
CA LYS A 367 30.70 -2.81 -11.23
C LYS A 367 29.69 -3.70 -11.93
N GLY A 368 29.65 -3.60 -13.27
CA GLY A 368 28.74 -4.36 -14.11
C GLY A 368 27.35 -3.70 -14.23
N PRO A 369 26.40 -4.35 -14.93
CA PRO A 369 25.10 -3.76 -15.26
C PRO A 369 24.29 -3.31 -14.03
N LEU A 370 24.37 -4.03 -12.93
CA LEU A 370 23.65 -3.69 -11.70
C LEU A 370 24.19 -2.42 -11.00
N SER A 371 25.37 -1.93 -11.35
CA SER A 371 25.89 -0.65 -10.80
C SER A 371 25.29 0.59 -11.48
N GLU A 372 24.63 0.41 -12.62
CA GLU A 372 24.01 1.52 -13.39
C GLU A 372 22.68 1.99 -12.80
N GLY A 373 21.98 1.11 -12.04
CA GLY A 373 20.73 1.38 -11.35
C GLY A 373 20.83 1.32 -9.83
N TYR A 374 19.67 1.34 -9.15
CA TYR A 374 19.58 1.17 -7.69
C TYR A 374 19.29 -0.30 -7.32
N PHE A 375 20.13 -1.21 -7.76
CA PHE A 375 19.95 -2.64 -7.54
C PHE A 375 20.56 -3.09 -6.23
N ALA A 376 19.75 -3.63 -5.32
CA ALA A 376 20.18 -4.25 -4.07
C ALA A 376 20.04 -5.77 -4.15
N ILE A 377 20.98 -6.48 -3.52
CA ILE A 377 20.99 -7.94 -3.49
C ILE A 377 20.21 -8.42 -2.25
N PRO A 378 19.35 -9.47 -2.37
CA PRO A 378 18.77 -10.14 -1.22
C PRO A 378 19.82 -10.50 -0.19
N THR A 379 19.68 -9.99 1.02
CA THR A 379 20.68 -10.08 2.07
C THR A 379 20.08 -10.69 3.33
N ILE A 380 20.73 -11.68 3.91
CA ILE A 380 20.30 -12.33 5.14
C ILE A 380 21.42 -12.21 6.18
N PHE A 381 21.05 -11.67 7.34
CA PHE A 381 21.90 -11.70 8.53
C PHE A 381 21.30 -12.65 9.58
N GLU A 382 22.13 -13.48 10.20
CA GLU A 382 21.81 -14.13 11.47
C GLU A 382 22.17 -13.19 12.61
N ASN A 383 21.30 -13.08 13.62
CA ASN A 383 21.62 -12.44 14.89
C ASN A 383 20.88 -13.12 16.03
N LYS A 384 21.53 -13.20 17.19
CA LYS A 384 20.98 -13.84 18.40
C LYS A 384 19.95 -12.95 19.10
N SER A 385 19.92 -11.65 18.80
CA SER A 385 19.12 -10.67 19.52
C SER A 385 17.99 -10.11 18.66
N ASN A 386 16.74 -10.16 19.19
CA ASN A 386 15.62 -9.43 18.63
C ASN A 386 15.67 -7.90 18.91
N HIS A 387 16.63 -7.45 19.73
CA HIS A 387 16.79 -6.03 20.09
C HIS A 387 17.73 -5.25 19.18
N TRP A 388 18.31 -5.92 18.20
CA TRP A 388 19.16 -5.28 17.21
C TRP A 388 18.35 -4.32 16.30
N ARG A 389 18.99 -3.23 15.89
CA ARG A 389 18.37 -2.21 15.04
C ARG A 389 17.74 -2.81 13.77
N LEU A 390 18.44 -3.73 13.10
CA LEU A 390 17.92 -4.41 11.90
C LEU A 390 16.69 -5.28 12.18
N ALA A 391 16.51 -5.76 13.40
CA ALA A 391 15.33 -6.53 13.84
C ALA A 391 14.18 -5.64 14.31
N LYS A 392 14.44 -4.38 14.71
CA LYS A 392 13.43 -3.46 15.24
C LYS A 392 12.90 -2.45 14.23
N GLU A 393 13.78 -1.91 13.37
CA GLU A 393 13.42 -0.84 12.44
C GLU A 393 12.98 -1.38 11.08
N GLU A 394 12.04 -0.68 10.44
CA GLU A 394 11.60 -0.97 9.08
C GLU A 394 12.66 -0.51 8.07
N ILE A 395 13.33 -1.46 7.42
CA ILE A 395 14.36 -1.19 6.41
C ILE A 395 13.72 -0.79 5.08
N PHE A 396 12.64 -1.48 4.71
CA PHE A 396 11.92 -1.33 3.43
C PHE A 396 12.83 -1.64 2.22
N GLY A 397 13.59 -2.72 2.34
CA GLY A 397 14.57 -3.21 1.36
C GLY A 397 14.90 -4.68 1.62
N PRO A 398 15.67 -5.34 0.72
CA PRO A 398 15.83 -6.79 0.71
C PRO A 398 16.83 -7.29 1.78
N VAL A 399 16.64 -6.90 3.03
CA VAL A 399 17.44 -7.28 4.18
C VAL A 399 16.58 -8.01 5.19
N LEU A 400 16.84 -9.31 5.38
CA LEU A 400 16.17 -10.23 6.29
C LEU A 400 17.05 -10.51 7.51
N VAL A 401 16.47 -10.54 8.68
CA VAL A 401 17.14 -10.96 9.92
C VAL A 401 16.61 -12.32 10.35
N ALA A 402 17.48 -13.31 10.45
CA ALA A 402 17.18 -14.65 10.98
C ALA A 402 17.56 -14.74 12.45
N ILE A 403 16.64 -15.23 13.27
CA ILE A 403 16.76 -15.34 14.74
C ILE A 403 16.41 -16.76 15.13
N ARG A 404 17.27 -17.39 15.96
CA ARG A 404 17.06 -18.74 16.50
C ARG A 404 16.03 -18.73 17.64
N TRP A 405 15.28 -19.82 17.76
CA TRP A 405 14.41 -20.07 18.90
C TRP A 405 14.34 -21.59 19.21
N ASP A 406 14.01 -21.93 20.46
CA ASP A 406 13.80 -23.29 20.92
C ASP A 406 12.43 -23.47 21.58
N ASP A 407 11.96 -22.46 22.30
CA ASP A 407 10.68 -22.45 22.98
C ASP A 407 9.61 -21.65 22.20
N GLU A 408 8.44 -22.26 22.02
CA GLU A 408 7.34 -21.68 21.24
C GLU A 408 6.81 -20.38 21.85
N VAL A 409 6.72 -20.32 23.19
CA VAL A 409 6.23 -19.13 23.90
C VAL A 409 7.24 -17.98 23.73
N GLU A 410 8.52 -18.28 23.80
CA GLU A 410 9.58 -17.32 23.56
C GLU A 410 9.52 -16.78 22.13
N ALA A 411 9.36 -17.65 21.12
CA ALA A 411 9.24 -17.25 19.73
C ALA A 411 8.06 -16.29 19.50
N ILE A 412 6.90 -16.59 20.08
CA ILE A 412 5.70 -15.74 20.01
C ILE A 412 5.96 -14.39 20.70
N ASN A 413 6.56 -14.40 21.89
CA ASN A 413 6.90 -13.18 22.63
C ASN A 413 7.89 -12.29 21.83
N MET A 414 8.93 -12.88 21.23
CA MET A 414 9.86 -12.16 20.36
C MET A 414 9.16 -11.60 19.11
N ALA A 415 8.25 -12.37 18.51
CA ALA A 415 7.47 -11.91 17.36
C ALA A 415 6.60 -10.69 17.70
N ASN A 416 5.97 -10.70 18.89
CA ASN A 416 5.12 -9.61 19.38
C ASN A 416 5.89 -8.42 19.94
N ASP A 417 7.18 -8.58 20.28
CA ASP A 417 8.04 -7.51 20.77
C ASP A 417 8.45 -6.55 19.63
N SER A 418 7.48 -5.79 19.19
CA SER A 418 7.60 -4.78 18.14
C SER A 418 6.56 -3.68 18.34
N HIS A 419 6.89 -2.46 17.91
CA HIS A 419 5.91 -1.36 17.81
C HIS A 419 4.92 -1.57 16.67
N TYR A 420 5.25 -2.46 15.75
CA TYR A 420 4.44 -2.82 14.58
C TYR A 420 3.55 -4.04 14.85
N GLY A 421 2.54 -4.18 14.02
CA GLY A 421 1.62 -5.32 14.05
C GLY A 421 0.81 -5.39 12.74
N LEU A 422 1.48 -5.28 11.57
CA LEU A 422 0.79 -5.28 10.29
C LEU A 422 0.48 -6.70 9.83
N ALA A 423 1.53 -7.49 9.55
CA ALA A 423 1.38 -8.86 9.08
C ALA A 423 2.22 -9.83 9.91
N ALA A 424 1.93 -11.13 9.79
CA ALA A 424 2.72 -12.22 10.31
C ALA A 424 2.53 -13.50 9.46
N TYR A 425 3.52 -14.37 9.49
CA TYR A 425 3.54 -15.61 8.72
C TYR A 425 3.94 -16.78 9.63
N VAL A 426 3.18 -17.87 9.58
CA VAL A 426 3.41 -19.07 10.40
C VAL A 426 3.55 -20.28 9.48
N TRP A 427 4.59 -21.08 9.68
CA TRP A 427 4.93 -22.21 8.82
C TRP A 427 5.02 -23.48 9.65
N THR A 428 4.07 -24.38 9.51
CA THR A 428 3.98 -25.67 10.23
C THR A 428 3.03 -26.63 9.50
N LYS A 429 3.24 -27.92 9.61
CA LYS A 429 2.30 -28.96 9.15
C LYS A 429 1.21 -29.25 10.18
N ASP A 430 1.39 -28.85 11.43
CA ASP A 430 0.41 -28.99 12.50
C ASP A 430 -0.59 -27.82 12.47
N LEU A 431 -1.81 -28.11 12.02
CA LEU A 431 -2.86 -27.09 11.89
C LEU A 431 -3.24 -26.48 13.24
N ALA A 432 -3.31 -27.28 14.30
CA ALA A 432 -3.68 -26.78 15.63
C ALA A 432 -2.61 -25.81 16.17
N ARG A 433 -1.34 -26.15 16.02
CA ARG A 433 -0.22 -25.26 16.33
C ARG A 433 -0.26 -23.99 15.51
N GLY A 434 -0.44 -24.10 14.19
CA GLY A 434 -0.53 -22.95 13.29
C GLY A 434 -1.62 -21.96 13.72
N LEU A 435 -2.83 -22.47 14.05
CA LEU A 435 -3.95 -21.65 14.52
C LEU A 435 -3.66 -21.03 15.90
N ASN A 436 -3.13 -21.78 16.85
CA ASN A 436 -2.80 -21.25 18.18
C ASN A 436 -1.76 -20.14 18.09
N THR A 437 -0.70 -20.34 17.29
CA THR A 437 0.31 -19.32 17.04
C THR A 437 -0.30 -18.08 16.38
N ALA A 438 -1.12 -18.26 15.35
CA ALA A 438 -1.77 -17.16 14.65
C ALA A 438 -2.67 -16.33 15.58
N HIS A 439 -3.39 -16.97 16.49
CA HIS A 439 -4.24 -16.28 17.48
C HIS A 439 -3.43 -15.54 18.56
N ALA A 440 -2.21 -15.99 18.85
CA ALA A 440 -1.33 -15.37 19.83
C ALA A 440 -0.50 -14.21 19.27
N ILE A 441 -0.37 -14.09 17.94
CA ILE A 441 0.37 -13.01 17.29
C ILE A 441 -0.45 -11.72 17.24
N GLU A 442 0.17 -10.62 17.65
CA GLU A 442 -0.42 -9.28 17.66
C GLU A 442 -0.23 -8.57 16.31
N ALA A 443 -0.83 -9.11 15.25
CA ALA A 443 -0.84 -8.55 13.91
C ALA A 443 -2.24 -8.55 13.30
N GLY A 444 -2.55 -7.56 12.48
CA GLY A 444 -3.88 -7.43 11.88
C GLY A 444 -4.12 -8.38 10.70
N TRP A 445 -3.06 -8.98 10.13
CA TRP A 445 -3.15 -9.90 9.00
C TRP A 445 -2.15 -11.05 9.17
N VAL A 446 -2.63 -12.23 9.54
CA VAL A 446 -1.79 -13.41 9.79
C VAL A 446 -2.07 -14.47 8.73
N GLN A 447 -1.03 -15.06 8.19
CA GLN A 447 -1.10 -16.14 7.20
C GLN A 447 -0.43 -17.42 7.77
N ILE A 448 -1.06 -18.56 7.53
CA ILE A 448 -0.50 -19.88 7.87
C ILE A 448 -0.17 -20.60 6.57
N ASN A 449 1.08 -21.06 6.43
CA ASN A 449 1.60 -21.79 5.25
C ASN A 449 1.39 -21.04 3.92
N GLN A 450 1.36 -19.74 4.01
CA GLN A 450 1.15 -18.85 2.85
C GLN A 450 1.95 -17.56 3.04
N GLY A 451 2.51 -17.02 1.94
CA GLY A 451 3.22 -15.74 1.89
C GLY A 451 2.70 -14.84 0.76
N LEU A 452 1.43 -15.03 0.32
CA LEU A 452 0.88 -14.31 -0.82
C LEU A 452 0.45 -12.88 -0.48
N GLY A 453 0.16 -12.09 -1.53
CA GLY A 453 -0.38 -10.73 -1.42
C GLY A 453 -1.82 -10.69 -0.93
N GLN A 454 -2.29 -9.47 -0.68
CA GLN A 454 -3.67 -9.20 -0.36
C GLN A 454 -4.55 -9.42 -1.59
N VAL A 455 -5.79 -9.84 -1.34
CA VAL A 455 -6.84 -9.95 -2.37
C VAL A 455 -8.10 -9.21 -1.92
N PRO A 456 -8.95 -8.74 -2.83
CA PRO A 456 -10.25 -8.17 -2.50
C PRO A 456 -11.07 -9.13 -1.61
N GLY A 457 -11.65 -8.60 -0.53
CA GLY A 457 -12.37 -9.36 0.48
C GLY A 457 -11.59 -9.60 1.77
N HIS A 458 -10.25 -9.48 1.77
CA HIS A 458 -9.49 -9.55 3.02
C HIS A 458 -9.79 -8.34 3.92
N SER A 459 -9.99 -8.57 5.22
CA SER A 459 -10.00 -7.50 6.22
C SER A 459 -8.56 -7.14 6.56
N TYR A 460 -7.96 -6.25 5.76
CA TYR A 460 -6.55 -5.89 5.84
C TYR A 460 -6.34 -4.61 6.61
N GLY A 461 -5.35 -4.58 7.51
CA GLY A 461 -4.94 -3.41 8.26
C GLY A 461 -4.10 -3.77 9.48
N GLY A 462 -3.41 -2.77 10.06
CA GLY A 462 -2.44 -2.98 11.13
C GLY A 462 -3.04 -2.95 12.53
N TYR A 463 -2.32 -3.58 13.46
CA TYR A 463 -2.39 -3.36 14.91
C TYR A 463 -1.29 -2.39 15.34
N LYS A 464 -1.30 -1.95 16.58
CA LYS A 464 -0.27 -1.09 17.19
C LYS A 464 0.03 0.14 16.31
N GLN A 465 1.32 0.43 16.03
CA GLN A 465 1.71 1.57 15.21
C GLN A 465 1.75 1.27 13.69
N SER A 466 1.17 0.14 13.27
CA SER A 466 1.03 -0.19 11.85
C SER A 466 -0.24 0.36 11.21
N GLY A 467 -1.17 0.91 11.97
CA GLY A 467 -2.29 1.60 11.36
C GLY A 467 -3.59 1.64 12.16
N ILE A 468 -4.60 2.28 11.55
CA ILE A 468 -5.96 2.42 12.05
C ILE A 468 -6.92 2.27 10.87
N GLY A 469 -7.95 1.45 11.03
CA GLY A 469 -8.92 1.12 9.98
C GLY A 469 -8.60 -0.20 9.29
N ARG A 470 -9.42 -0.50 8.27
CA ARG A 470 -9.26 -1.69 7.42
C ARG A 470 -9.50 -1.33 5.97
N GLU A 471 -8.81 -2.02 5.08
CA GLU A 471 -8.94 -1.89 3.63
C GLU A 471 -9.28 -3.24 2.99
N PHE A 472 -9.44 -3.30 1.67
CA PHE A 472 -9.74 -4.47 0.85
C PHE A 472 -11.10 -5.14 1.10
N SER A 473 -11.86 -4.80 2.11
CA SER A 473 -13.10 -5.48 2.49
C SER A 473 -14.33 -4.56 2.46
N LEU A 474 -15.51 -5.19 2.52
CA LEU A 474 -16.78 -4.48 2.70
C LEU A 474 -16.78 -3.68 4.01
N GLU A 475 -16.36 -4.30 5.12
CA GLU A 475 -16.29 -3.62 6.43
C GLU A 475 -15.36 -2.42 6.36
N GLY A 476 -14.17 -2.61 5.75
CA GLY A 476 -13.20 -1.52 5.55
C GLY A 476 -13.80 -0.35 4.76
N MET A 477 -14.56 -0.62 3.69
CA MET A 477 -15.28 0.40 2.95
C MET A 477 -16.32 1.10 3.81
N LEU A 478 -17.18 0.34 4.50
CA LEU A 478 -18.28 0.88 5.29
C LEU A 478 -17.79 1.73 6.46
N ASP A 479 -16.73 1.31 7.15
CA ASP A 479 -16.23 1.99 8.34
C ASP A 479 -15.27 3.14 7.99
N SER A 480 -14.55 3.03 6.87
CA SER A 480 -13.59 4.06 6.46
C SER A 480 -14.20 5.17 5.60
N PHE A 481 -15.28 4.91 4.86
CA PHE A 481 -15.81 5.85 3.87
C PHE A 481 -17.28 6.23 4.09
N THR A 482 -17.91 5.77 5.18
CA THR A 482 -19.28 6.19 5.55
C THR A 482 -19.41 6.52 7.03
N GLN A 483 -20.37 7.37 7.34
CA GLN A 483 -20.83 7.65 8.71
C GLN A 483 -22.24 7.15 8.91
N ARG A 484 -22.58 6.74 10.14
CA ARG A 484 -23.92 6.27 10.48
C ARG A 484 -24.78 7.41 11.02
N LYS A 485 -26.01 7.51 10.53
CA LYS A 485 -27.06 8.37 11.09
C LYS A 485 -28.18 7.47 11.59
N ASN A 486 -28.67 7.68 12.81
CA ASN A 486 -29.91 7.10 13.30
C ASN A 486 -31.07 8.04 13.06
N VAL A 487 -32.17 7.51 12.54
CA VAL A 487 -33.44 8.21 12.34
C VAL A 487 -34.52 7.49 13.11
N THR A 488 -35.24 8.22 13.98
CA THR A 488 -36.34 7.67 14.74
C THR A 488 -37.61 8.45 14.41
N VAL A 489 -38.68 7.73 14.05
CA VAL A 489 -39.95 8.26 13.66
C VAL A 489 -41.02 7.77 14.64
N ASN A 490 -41.74 8.70 15.29
CA ASN A 490 -42.91 8.36 16.03
C ASN A 490 -44.09 8.19 15.02
N LEU A 491 -44.73 7.02 15.07
CA LEU A 491 -45.84 6.67 14.18
C LEU A 491 -47.21 6.95 14.83
N ASP A 492 -47.25 7.29 16.12
CA ASP A 492 -48.48 7.71 16.80
C ASP A 492 -48.91 9.13 16.42
N THR A 493 -50.22 9.32 16.28
CA THR A 493 -50.82 10.63 16.05
C THR A 493 -52.02 10.81 16.98
N PRO A 494 -52.06 11.78 17.89
CA PRO A 494 -51.00 12.72 18.24
C PRO A 494 -49.84 12.07 18.96
N PRO A 495 -48.61 12.65 18.92
CA PRO A 495 -47.49 12.13 19.70
C PRO A 495 -47.84 12.11 21.17
N SER A 496 -47.54 11.03 21.89
CA SER A 496 -47.71 10.97 23.33
C SER A 496 -46.96 12.13 23.99
N PRO A 497 -47.58 12.86 24.91
CA PRO A 497 -46.88 13.91 25.63
C PRO A 497 -45.68 13.28 26.33
N LEU A 498 -44.52 13.92 26.22
CA LEU A 498 -43.40 13.63 27.11
C LEU A 498 -43.91 13.83 28.53
N ILE A 499 -43.78 12.81 29.35
CA ILE A 499 -44.30 12.74 30.73
C ILE A 499 -43.97 13.99 31.52
#